data_20e744b57b711e84e42696f28ba545ae
#
_entry.id   20e744b57b711e84e42696f28ba545ae
#
_cell.length_a   1.000
_cell.length_b   1.000
_cell.length_c   1.000
_cell.angle_alpha   90.00
_cell.angle_beta   90.00
_cell.angle_gamma   90.00
#
_symmetry.space_group_name_H-M   'P 1'
#
loop_
_entity.id
_entity.type
_entity.pdbx_description
1 polymer ?
#
loop_
_entity_poly.entity_id
_entity_poly.type
_entity_poly.pdbx_seq_one_letter_code
_entity_poly.pdbx_strand_id
1 'polypeptide(L)' 'EAAPVEEKTEFNVVLKEVGANKIAVIKVVRELTGAGLVDAKNMVEKMGTIKEAVAKEEADKMVEKLKEAGATAVAE' A
#
# COMPACT_ATOMS: atom_id res chain seq x y z
N GLU A 1 6.61 -19.84 21.26
CA GLU A 1 6.75 -19.37 20.94
C GLU A 1 6.71 -18.75 20.35
N ALA A 2 6.49 -18.69 20.53
CA ALA A 2 6.21 -17.73 20.19
C ALA A 2 6.71 -17.04 19.39
N ALA A 3 7.26 -16.79 19.61
CA ALA A 3 7.84 -16.04 18.83
C ALA A 3 7.49 -16.02 17.50
N PRO A 4 7.15 -16.77 17.03
CA PRO A 4 6.94 -16.77 15.71
C PRO A 4 6.22 -15.65 15.21
N VAL A 5 5.59 -15.05 16.02
CA VAL A 5 4.90 -13.95 15.59
C VAL A 5 5.73 -13.05 14.84
N GLU A 6 6.83 -12.87 15.32
CA GLU A 6 7.63 -11.96 14.65
C GLU A 6 8.09 -12.57 13.40
N GLU A 7 7.79 -13.74 13.20
CA GLU A 7 8.17 -14.35 11.99
C GLU A 7 7.22 -14.02 10.87
N LYS A 8 6.33 -13.12 11.09
CA LYS A 8 5.45 -12.71 10.03
C LYS A 8 6.29 -12.15 8.90
N THR A 9 6.32 -12.84 7.79
CA THR A 9 7.09 -12.42 6.64
C THR A 9 6.22 -11.81 5.56
N GLU A 10 4.93 -11.84 5.74
CA GLU A 10 4.01 -11.29 4.76
C GLU A 10 3.16 -10.22 5.40
N PHE A 11 3.04 -9.11 4.72
CA PHE A 11 2.26 -7.99 5.23
C PHE A 11 1.29 -7.54 4.17
N ASN A 12 0.23 -6.91 4.60
CA ASN A 12 -0.73 -6.30 3.68
C ASN A 12 -0.52 -4.81 3.74
N VAL A 13 -0.45 -4.18 2.59
CA VAL A 13 -0.32 -2.72 2.52
C VAL A 13 -1.73 -2.17 2.42
N VAL A 14 -2.15 -1.44 3.43
CA VAL A 14 -3.50 -0.92 3.51
C VAL A 14 -3.46 0.60 3.42
N LEU A 15 -4.26 1.15 2.53
CA LEU A 15 -4.35 2.59 2.35
C LEU A 15 -5.40 3.12 3.32
N LYS A 16 -4.98 4.00 4.22
CA LYS A 16 -5.88 4.55 5.23
C LYS A 16 -6.45 5.89 4.82
N GLU A 17 -5.67 6.68 4.12
CA GLU A 17 -6.11 8.01 3.78
C GLU A 17 -5.44 8.48 2.50
N VAL A 18 -6.17 9.23 1.70
CA VAL A 18 -5.62 9.80 0.49
C VAL A 18 -5.60 11.31 0.67
N GLY A 19 -4.44 11.91 0.49
CA GLY A 19 -4.34 13.34 0.63
C GLY A 19 -4.90 14.09 -0.56
N ALA A 20 -4.46 15.32 -0.73
CA ALA A 20 -4.96 16.15 -1.80
C ALA A 20 -4.54 15.69 -3.18
N ASN A 21 -3.46 14.92 -3.26
CA ASN A 21 -2.94 14.48 -4.55
C ASN A 21 -3.36 13.07 -4.90
N LYS A 22 -4.66 12.88 -5.14
CA LYS A 22 -5.14 11.57 -5.51
C LYS A 22 -4.45 11.02 -6.75
N ILE A 23 -4.21 11.88 -7.72
CA ILE A 23 -3.58 11.44 -8.95
C ILE A 23 -2.20 10.87 -8.69
N ALA A 24 -1.42 11.51 -7.84
CA ALA A 24 -0.11 11.01 -7.50
C ALA A 24 -0.22 9.66 -6.80
N VAL A 25 -1.18 9.52 -5.90
CA VAL A 25 -1.39 8.28 -5.19
C VAL A 25 -1.78 7.17 -6.16
N ILE A 26 -2.65 7.49 -7.11
CA ILE A 26 -3.07 6.52 -8.11
C ILE A 26 -1.86 6.04 -8.92
N LYS A 27 -1.00 6.97 -9.31
CA LYS A 27 0.19 6.58 -10.06
C LYS A 27 1.10 5.67 -9.25
N VAL A 28 1.29 5.97 -7.98
CA VAL A 28 2.13 5.15 -7.12
C VAL A 28 1.51 3.77 -6.97
N VAL A 29 0.21 3.70 -6.76
CA VAL A 29 -0.47 2.42 -6.62
C VAL A 29 -0.31 1.60 -7.90
N ARG A 30 -0.41 2.23 -9.05
CA ARG A 30 -0.22 1.53 -10.31
C ARG A 30 1.18 0.94 -10.40
N GLU A 31 2.17 1.70 -10.01
CA GLU A 31 3.55 1.22 -10.06
C GLU A 31 3.76 0.07 -9.08
N LEU A 32 3.18 0.18 -7.92
CA LEU A 32 3.41 -0.81 -6.88
C LEU A 32 2.67 -2.12 -7.15
N THR A 33 1.47 -2.02 -7.69
CA THR A 33 0.66 -3.21 -7.88
C THR A 33 0.63 -3.71 -9.31
N GLY A 34 1.05 -2.88 -10.25
CA GLY A 34 0.97 -3.26 -11.65
C GLY A 34 -0.44 -3.24 -12.18
N ALA A 35 -1.37 -2.68 -11.43
CA ALA A 35 -2.76 -2.65 -11.87
C ALA A 35 -2.98 -1.60 -12.94
N GLY A 36 -4.08 -1.73 -13.66
CA GLY A 36 -4.43 -0.73 -14.64
C GLY A 36 -4.93 0.53 -13.97
N LEU A 37 -5.10 1.58 -14.77
CA LEU A 37 -5.51 2.87 -14.22
C LEU A 37 -6.84 2.78 -13.49
N VAL A 38 -7.79 2.07 -14.05
CA VAL A 38 -9.12 1.96 -13.43
C VAL A 38 -9.03 1.20 -12.11
N ASP A 39 -8.27 0.11 -12.09
CA ASP A 39 -8.14 -0.68 -10.88
C ASP A 39 -7.43 0.13 -9.80
N ALA A 40 -6.36 0.83 -10.17
CA ALA A 40 -5.62 1.63 -9.21
C ALA A 40 -6.52 2.73 -8.65
N LYS A 41 -7.32 3.34 -9.49
CA LYS A 41 -8.23 4.38 -9.04
C LYS A 41 -9.24 3.83 -8.06
N ASN A 42 -9.77 2.65 -8.36
CA ASN A 42 -10.73 2.02 -7.46
C ASN A 42 -10.09 1.70 -6.11
N MET A 43 -8.88 1.20 -6.12
CA MET A 43 -8.17 0.90 -4.87
C MET A 43 -8.00 2.15 -4.03
N VAL A 44 -7.62 3.25 -4.67
CA VAL A 44 -7.41 4.50 -3.97
C VAL A 44 -8.72 5.03 -3.41
N GLU A 45 -9.78 4.96 -4.18
CA GLU A 45 -11.07 5.47 -3.73
C GLU A 45 -11.65 4.64 -2.60
N LYS A 46 -11.46 3.34 -2.65
CA LYS A 46 -11.96 2.47 -1.60
C LYS A 46 -11.10 2.51 -0.36
N MET A 47 -9.86 2.94 -0.52
CA MET A 47 -8.94 3.03 0.61
C MET A 47 -8.88 1.75 1.41
N GLY A 48 -8.69 0.66 0.70
CA GLY A 48 -8.57 -0.63 1.36
C GLY A 48 -7.20 -1.22 1.13
N THR A 49 -7.12 -2.54 1.18
CA THR A 49 -5.85 -3.22 0.98
C THR A 49 -5.39 -3.02 -0.46
N ILE A 50 -4.19 -2.48 -0.61
CA ILE A 50 -3.61 -2.25 -1.93
C ILE A 50 -2.90 -3.50 -2.41
N LYS A 51 -2.15 -4.11 -1.52
CA LYS A 51 -1.38 -5.29 -1.87
C LYS A 51 -1.34 -6.22 -0.68
N GLU A 52 -1.35 -7.52 -0.95
CA GLU A 52 -1.33 -8.51 0.11
C GLU A 52 -0.14 -9.42 -0.02
N ALA A 53 0.26 -10.01 1.09
CA ALA A 53 1.31 -11.02 1.11
C ALA A 53 2.61 -10.51 0.51
N VAL A 54 3.03 -9.32 0.92
CA VAL A 54 4.30 -8.77 0.46
C VAL A 54 5.31 -8.84 1.58
N ALA A 55 6.58 -8.92 1.21
CA ALA A 55 7.64 -8.95 2.20
C ALA A 55 7.65 -7.64 2.96
N LYS A 56 8.17 -7.68 4.18
CA LYS A 56 8.20 -6.48 5.01
C LYS A 56 8.93 -5.34 4.31
N GLU A 57 10.04 -5.63 3.68
CA GLU A 57 10.81 -4.60 3.01
C GLU A 57 10.01 -3.94 1.91
N GLU A 58 9.28 -4.74 1.15
CA GLU A 58 8.47 -4.18 0.10
C GLU A 58 7.30 -3.40 0.66
N ALA A 59 6.69 -3.91 1.72
CA ALA A 59 5.58 -3.21 2.35
C ALA A 59 6.04 -1.84 2.84
N ASP A 60 7.21 -1.78 3.46
CA ASP A 60 7.74 -0.51 3.93
C ASP A 60 7.98 0.46 2.79
N LYS A 61 8.53 -0.05 1.68
CA LYS A 61 8.77 0.80 0.53
C LYS A 61 7.48 1.33 -0.06
N MET A 62 6.47 0.49 -0.11
CA MET A 62 5.17 0.92 -0.62
C MET A 62 4.56 2.00 0.26
N VAL A 63 4.64 1.79 1.58
CA VAL A 63 4.12 2.78 2.50
C VAL A 63 4.85 4.11 2.33
N GLU A 64 6.18 4.06 2.20
CA GLU A 64 6.94 5.28 2.01
C GLU A 64 6.55 6.00 0.72
N LYS A 65 6.41 5.25 -0.36
CA LYS A 65 6.04 5.88 -1.62
C LYS A 65 4.67 6.50 -1.56
N LEU A 66 3.75 5.85 -0.88
CA LEU A 66 2.41 6.40 -0.71
C LEU A 66 2.45 7.66 0.13
N LYS A 67 3.30 7.67 1.16
CA LYS A 67 3.44 8.87 1.98
C LYS A 67 4.00 10.02 1.16
N GLU A 68 4.95 9.73 0.29
CA GLU A 68 5.53 10.76 -0.56
C GLU A 68 4.48 11.32 -1.51
N ALA A 69 3.53 10.51 -1.90
CA ALA A 69 2.46 10.97 -2.76
C ALA A 69 1.36 11.69 -2.00
N GLY A 70 1.49 11.75 -0.68
CA GLY A 70 0.50 12.47 0.12
C GLY A 70 -0.57 11.59 0.74
N ALA A 71 -0.39 10.29 0.70
CA ALA A 71 -1.37 9.37 1.27
C ALA A 71 -0.83 8.79 2.56
N THR A 72 -1.73 8.21 3.35
CA THR A 72 -1.35 7.50 4.57
C THR A 72 -1.65 6.02 4.37
N ALA A 73 -0.63 5.21 4.52
CA ALA A 73 -0.78 3.78 4.37
C ALA A 73 -0.02 3.09 5.49
N VAL A 74 -0.41 1.86 5.77
CA VAL A 74 0.25 1.10 6.80
C VAL A 74 0.46 -0.32 6.31
N ALA A 75 1.43 -1.00 6.91
CA ALA A 75 1.69 -2.39 6.62
C ALA A 75 1.10 -3.18 7.78
N GLU A 76 0.16 -4.04 7.46
CA GLU A 76 -0.49 -4.88 8.46
C GLU A 76 -0.19 -6.36 8.16
#